data_648860204e87f1dcaf0307b2f66c04c0
#
_entry.id   648860204e87f1dcaf0307b2f66c04c0
#
_cell.length_a   1.000
_cell.length_b   1.000
_cell.length_c   1.000
_cell.angle_alpha   90.00
_cell.angle_beta   90.00
_cell.angle_gamma   90.00
#
_symmetry.space_group_name_H-M   'P 1'
#
loop_
_entity.id
_entity.type
_entity.pdbx_description
1 polymer ?
#
loop_
_entity_poly.entity_id
_entity_poly.type
_entity_poly.pdbx_seq_one_letter_code
_entity_poly.pdbx_strand_id
1 'polypeptide(L)'
;MKFEEREDAMTIRHFRIFIAVAEEENITKAAKKLYLTQPTVSVAIKEIEEHYGARFFERINQRLHITEEGIKFLDYAKHFIAMYDEMEIAFKNTDFTGRLRVGASVNIGTYYIPRLIREFQDRYPGIKVQVKINTTAVVEKELLDGKLDLALVGGTIQSEHIIAEPLFYEKYTAICAPEHPMAGKTVLLEEFMKEPLLFREKSSGAYEVFQSAVNQTGLTVTPVWESTSQTTLMEAVHYGLGVTIVPEQMIKREVREGRLSQ
;
A
#
# COMPACT_ATOMS: atom_id res chain seq x y z
N MET A 1 37.96 4.67 23.04
CA MET A 1 36.60 5.17 23.24
C MET A 1 35.91 4.17 24.19
N LYS A 2 35.79 4.52 25.51
CA LYS A 2 35.11 3.64 26.47
C LYS A 2 33.63 3.69 26.17
N PHE A 3 33.04 2.55 25.76
CA PHE A 3 31.60 2.34 25.83
C PHE A 3 31.26 2.31 27.34
N GLU A 4 30.68 3.37 27.86
CA GLU A 4 29.98 3.28 29.14
C GLU A 4 28.83 2.32 28.94
N GLU A 5 28.88 1.19 29.65
CA GLU A 5 27.74 0.29 29.80
C GLU A 5 26.63 1.10 30.50
N ARG A 6 25.70 1.64 29.73
CA ARG A 6 24.41 2.10 30.25
C ARG A 6 23.60 0.84 30.56
N GLU A 7 23.34 0.58 31.83
CA GLU A 7 22.45 -0.49 32.30
C GLU A 7 21.02 -0.38 31.75
N ASP A 8 20.67 0.68 31.05
CA ASP A 8 19.37 0.96 30.45
C ASP A 8 19.34 0.76 28.92
N ALA A 9 20.07 -0.21 28.39
CA ALA A 9 20.08 -0.44 26.94
C ALA A 9 18.76 -1.04 26.46
N MET A 10 18.11 -0.36 25.50
CA MET A 10 16.95 -0.89 24.77
C MET A 10 17.30 -2.22 24.08
N THR A 11 16.44 -3.21 24.22
CA THR A 11 16.64 -4.53 23.65
C THR A 11 15.60 -4.83 22.57
N ILE A 12 15.90 -5.77 21.67
CA ILE A 12 14.94 -6.30 20.68
C ILE A 12 13.59 -6.69 21.31
N ARG A 13 13.66 -7.21 22.55
CA ARG A 13 12.45 -7.59 23.29
C ARG A 13 11.57 -6.38 23.62
N HIS A 14 12.14 -5.24 23.96
CA HIS A 14 11.40 -3.99 24.21
C HIS A 14 10.62 -3.55 22.97
N PHE A 15 11.26 -3.53 21.80
CA PHE A 15 10.59 -3.19 20.54
C PHE A 15 9.45 -4.15 20.20
N ARG A 16 9.64 -5.46 20.37
CA ARG A 16 8.58 -6.45 20.14
C ARG A 16 7.41 -6.29 21.11
N ILE A 17 7.68 -5.98 22.38
CA ILE A 17 6.65 -5.69 23.38
C ILE A 17 5.87 -4.43 22.98
N PHE A 18 6.58 -3.38 22.62
CA PHE A 18 5.96 -2.12 22.21
C PHE A 18 5.01 -2.31 21.02
N ILE A 19 5.47 -2.98 19.96
CA ILE A 19 4.67 -3.27 18.77
C ILE A 19 3.40 -4.06 19.15
N ALA A 20 3.54 -5.11 19.98
CA ALA A 20 2.40 -5.90 20.38
C ALA A 20 1.38 -5.11 21.21
N VAL A 21 1.84 -4.21 22.09
CA VAL A 21 0.93 -3.34 22.87
C VAL A 21 0.21 -2.34 21.98
N ALA A 22 0.90 -1.76 20.99
CA ALA A 22 0.32 -0.84 20.03
C ALA A 22 -0.73 -1.51 19.14
N GLU A 23 -0.46 -2.73 18.67
CA GLU A 23 -1.41 -3.49 17.83
C GLU A 23 -2.63 -3.98 18.58
N GLU A 24 -2.48 -4.39 19.85
CA GLU A 24 -3.59 -4.93 20.66
C GLU A 24 -4.35 -3.84 21.43
N GLU A 25 -3.83 -2.62 21.51
CA GLU A 25 -4.33 -1.52 22.35
C GLU A 25 -4.69 -1.98 23.78
N ASN A 26 -3.99 -3.03 24.25
CA ASN A 26 -4.27 -3.70 25.51
C ASN A 26 -3.07 -4.47 26.03
N ILE A 27 -2.55 -4.06 27.18
CA ILE A 27 -1.37 -4.67 27.81
C ILE A 27 -1.59 -6.18 28.11
N THR A 28 -2.78 -6.54 28.57
CA THR A 28 -3.08 -7.95 28.92
C THR A 28 -3.15 -8.84 27.67
N LYS A 29 -3.75 -8.35 26.59
CA LYS A 29 -3.79 -9.08 25.31
C LYS A 29 -2.39 -9.21 24.72
N ALA A 30 -1.60 -8.13 24.70
CA ALA A 30 -0.22 -8.15 24.26
C ALA A 30 0.64 -9.14 25.05
N ALA A 31 0.48 -9.17 26.38
CA ALA A 31 1.17 -10.14 27.24
C ALA A 31 0.83 -11.58 26.86
N LYS A 32 -0.45 -11.90 26.64
CA LYS A 32 -0.88 -13.23 26.18
C LYS A 32 -0.29 -13.59 24.82
N LYS A 33 -0.32 -12.66 23.86
CA LYS A 33 0.23 -12.84 22.50
C LYS A 33 1.73 -13.16 22.53
N LEU A 34 2.46 -12.55 23.47
CA LEU A 34 3.91 -12.72 23.62
C LEU A 34 4.30 -13.83 24.62
N TYR A 35 3.35 -14.54 25.20
CA TYR A 35 3.60 -15.52 26.27
C TYR A 35 4.34 -14.92 27.49
N LEU A 36 4.00 -13.68 27.84
CA LEU A 36 4.55 -12.93 28.97
C LEU A 36 3.49 -12.67 30.04
N THR A 37 3.94 -12.22 31.22
CA THR A 37 3.01 -11.71 32.25
C THR A 37 2.68 -10.24 31.99
N GLN A 38 1.49 -9.80 32.40
CA GLN A 38 1.07 -8.41 32.28
C GLN A 38 2.03 -7.44 33.00
N PRO A 39 2.53 -7.70 34.23
CA PRO A 39 3.53 -6.84 34.85
C PRO A 39 4.81 -6.68 34.03
N THR A 40 5.31 -7.76 33.41
CA THR A 40 6.50 -7.71 32.56
C THR A 40 6.30 -6.77 31.38
N VAL A 41 5.16 -6.84 30.72
CA VAL A 41 4.84 -5.95 29.58
C VAL A 41 4.68 -4.49 30.06
N SER A 42 4.03 -4.29 31.20
CA SER A 42 3.82 -2.94 31.77
C SER A 42 5.15 -2.28 32.18
N VAL A 43 6.07 -3.03 32.77
CA VAL A 43 7.41 -2.56 33.13
C VAL A 43 8.19 -2.19 31.87
N ALA A 44 8.21 -3.07 30.86
CA ALA A 44 8.92 -2.81 29.61
C ALA A 44 8.43 -1.53 28.92
N ILE A 45 7.11 -1.29 28.86
CA ILE A 45 6.57 -0.03 28.30
C ILE A 45 7.07 1.17 29.10
N LYS A 46 7.06 1.08 30.43
CA LYS A 46 7.56 2.16 31.29
C LYS A 46 9.05 2.43 31.06
N GLU A 47 9.87 1.40 30.95
CA GLU A 47 11.30 1.50 30.65
C GLU A 47 11.55 2.18 29.30
N ILE A 48 10.75 1.85 28.27
CA ILE A 48 10.81 2.50 26.95
C ILE A 48 10.48 3.99 27.08
N GLU A 49 9.37 4.34 27.76
CA GLU A 49 8.95 5.73 27.96
C GLU A 49 9.97 6.54 28.76
N GLU A 50 10.56 5.95 29.80
CA GLU A 50 11.60 6.56 30.61
C GLU A 50 12.90 6.79 29.82
N HIS A 51 13.29 5.79 28.99
CA HIS A 51 14.51 5.89 28.17
C HIS A 51 14.44 7.03 27.14
N TYR A 52 13.28 7.22 26.51
CA TYR A 52 13.10 8.28 25.50
C TYR A 52 12.55 9.58 26.09
N GLY A 53 12.16 9.60 27.36
CA GLY A 53 11.57 10.76 28.01
C GLY A 53 10.22 11.20 27.41
N ALA A 54 9.49 10.26 26.78
CA ALA A 54 8.26 10.52 26.07
C ALA A 54 7.15 9.56 26.51
N ARG A 55 5.90 10.01 26.45
CA ARG A 55 4.74 9.16 26.66
C ARG A 55 4.25 8.62 25.34
N PHE A 56 4.28 7.32 25.17
CA PHE A 56 3.85 6.65 23.96
C PHE A 56 2.42 6.10 24.06
N PHE A 57 1.92 5.91 25.29
CA PHE A 57 0.56 5.46 25.54
C PHE A 57 -0.12 6.34 26.59
N GLU A 58 -1.41 6.53 26.42
CA GLU A 58 -2.27 7.21 27.38
C GLU A 58 -3.54 6.38 27.65
N ARG A 59 -4.20 6.66 28.79
CA ARG A 59 -5.45 6.00 29.14
C ARG A 59 -6.60 6.99 29.04
N ILE A 60 -7.48 6.78 28.06
CA ILE A 60 -8.70 7.55 27.89
C ILE A 60 -9.88 6.60 28.13
N ASN A 61 -10.78 6.94 29.06
CA ASN A 61 -11.95 6.13 29.42
C ASN A 61 -11.60 4.66 29.71
N GLN A 62 -10.54 4.41 30.47
CA GLN A 62 -10.00 3.09 30.83
C GLN A 62 -9.47 2.26 29.67
N ARG A 63 -9.39 2.82 28.46
CA ARG A 63 -8.77 2.19 27.29
C ARG A 63 -7.37 2.76 27.08
N LEU A 64 -6.50 1.92 26.59
CA LEU A 64 -5.14 2.28 26.22
C LEU A 64 -5.18 2.84 24.79
N HIS A 65 -4.61 4.01 24.58
CA HIS A 65 -4.45 4.64 23.28
C HIS A 65 -2.99 4.99 23.04
N ILE A 66 -2.55 4.83 21.81
CA ILE A 66 -1.23 5.27 21.38
C ILE A 66 -1.24 6.78 21.13
N THR A 67 -0.19 7.48 21.54
CA THR A 67 -0.01 8.92 21.30
C THR A 67 0.58 9.17 19.89
N GLU A 68 0.65 10.43 19.46
CA GLU A 68 1.34 10.81 18.20
C GLU A 68 2.82 10.41 18.23
N GLU A 69 3.51 10.64 19.36
CA GLU A 69 4.88 10.18 19.56
C GLU A 69 4.98 8.65 19.53
N GLY A 70 3.97 7.96 20.09
CA GLY A 70 3.88 6.52 20.06
C GLY A 70 3.71 5.97 18.63
N ILE A 71 2.93 6.63 17.78
CA ILE A 71 2.75 6.24 16.38
C ILE A 71 4.09 6.36 15.64
N LYS A 72 4.82 7.48 15.81
CA LYS A 72 6.15 7.67 15.21
C LYS A 72 7.13 6.60 15.69
N PHE A 73 7.14 6.31 16.99
CA PHE A 73 8.01 5.27 17.54
C PHE A 73 7.63 3.87 17.02
N LEU A 74 6.34 3.59 16.83
CA LEU A 74 5.85 2.33 16.27
C LEU A 74 6.40 2.07 14.86
N ASP A 75 6.43 3.09 14.02
CA ASP A 75 6.95 2.98 12.66
C ASP A 75 8.47 2.65 12.68
N TYR A 76 9.25 3.35 13.49
CA TYR A 76 10.66 3.03 13.67
C TYR A 76 10.88 1.63 14.26
N ALA A 77 10.09 1.26 15.27
CA ALA A 77 10.18 -0.04 15.93
C ALA A 77 9.90 -1.21 14.95
N LYS A 78 8.90 -1.07 14.10
CA LYS A 78 8.56 -2.06 13.06
C LYS A 78 9.69 -2.21 12.04
N HIS A 79 10.24 -1.10 11.55
CA HIS A 79 11.38 -1.12 10.63
C HIS A 79 12.60 -1.80 11.24
N PHE A 80 12.93 -1.45 12.49
CA PHE A 80 14.05 -2.03 13.20
C PHE A 80 13.90 -3.55 13.37
N ILE A 81 12.72 -4.01 13.80
CA ILE A 81 12.46 -5.45 13.96
C ILE A 81 12.49 -6.19 12.62
N ALA A 82 11.94 -5.59 11.56
CA ALA A 82 12.00 -6.18 10.21
C ALA A 82 13.45 -6.36 9.74
N MET A 83 14.29 -5.36 9.91
CA MET A 83 15.73 -5.40 9.57
C MET A 83 16.48 -6.44 10.42
N TYR A 84 16.19 -6.51 11.72
CA TYR A 84 16.77 -7.52 12.61
C TYR A 84 16.39 -8.93 12.19
N ASP A 85 15.12 -9.19 11.92
CA ASP A 85 14.62 -10.50 11.48
C ASP A 85 15.22 -10.91 10.12
N GLU A 86 15.42 -9.95 9.21
CA GLU A 86 16.08 -10.18 7.93
C GLU A 86 17.56 -10.57 8.11
N MET A 87 18.28 -9.87 8.98
CA MET A 87 19.67 -10.20 9.35
C MET A 87 19.75 -11.62 9.92
N GLU A 88 18.87 -11.97 10.86
CA GLU A 88 18.80 -13.32 11.44
C GLU A 88 18.59 -14.40 10.37
N ILE A 89 17.71 -14.14 9.39
CA ILE A 89 17.46 -15.06 8.26
C ILE A 89 18.68 -15.15 7.35
N ALA A 90 19.30 -14.01 7.01
CA ALA A 90 20.44 -13.96 6.10
C ALA A 90 21.66 -14.72 6.64
N PHE A 91 21.93 -14.64 7.95
CA PHE A 91 23.10 -15.29 8.55
C PHE A 91 22.86 -16.71 9.07
N LYS A 92 21.59 -17.12 9.25
CA LYS A 92 21.23 -18.50 9.61
C LYS A 92 21.14 -19.44 8.38
N ASN A 93 20.93 -18.89 7.18
CA ASN A 93 20.89 -19.66 5.94
C ASN A 93 22.22 -19.51 5.19
N THR A 94 22.99 -20.59 5.10
CA THR A 94 24.29 -20.67 4.40
C THR A 94 24.18 -20.54 2.88
N ASP A 95 22.99 -20.67 2.30
CA ASP A 95 22.74 -20.38 0.88
C ASP A 95 22.29 -18.93 0.72
N PHE A 96 23.23 -18.06 0.37
CA PHE A 96 22.99 -16.63 0.10
C PHE A 96 22.16 -16.46 -1.18
N THR A 97 20.90 -16.86 -1.15
CA THR A 97 19.91 -16.49 -2.14
C THR A 97 19.18 -15.27 -1.63
N GLY A 98 19.53 -14.10 -2.17
CA GLY A 98 18.84 -12.85 -1.85
C GLY A 98 17.31 -13.00 -2.05
N ARG A 99 16.54 -12.33 -1.22
CA ARG A 99 15.08 -12.24 -1.34
C ARG A 99 14.70 -10.78 -1.56
N LEU A 100 13.83 -10.54 -2.54
CA LEU A 100 13.26 -9.21 -2.81
C LEU A 100 11.74 -9.29 -2.68
N ARG A 101 11.16 -8.47 -1.78
CA ARG A 101 9.72 -8.39 -1.54
C ARG A 101 9.17 -7.14 -2.23
N VAL A 102 8.41 -7.33 -3.29
CA VAL A 102 7.89 -6.26 -4.13
C VAL A 102 6.40 -6.11 -3.92
N GLY A 103 5.95 -4.92 -3.55
CA GLY A 103 4.54 -4.54 -3.56
C GLY A 103 4.13 -3.92 -4.89
N ALA A 104 2.87 -4.10 -5.28
CA ALA A 104 2.34 -3.34 -6.41
C ALA A 104 0.85 -3.04 -6.25
N SER A 105 0.42 -1.88 -6.76
CA SER A 105 -1.01 -1.62 -6.93
C SER A 105 -1.59 -2.52 -8.03
N VAL A 106 -2.91 -2.76 -7.99
CA VAL A 106 -3.56 -3.79 -8.82
C VAL A 106 -3.26 -3.62 -10.31
N ASN A 107 -3.39 -2.42 -10.86
CA ASN A 107 -3.13 -2.18 -12.28
C ASN A 107 -1.65 -2.37 -12.64
N ILE A 108 -0.75 -1.82 -11.84
CA ILE A 108 0.71 -1.97 -12.01
C ILE A 108 1.08 -3.46 -11.89
N GLY A 109 0.54 -4.14 -10.89
CA GLY A 109 0.75 -5.57 -10.67
C GLY A 109 0.28 -6.43 -11.83
N THR A 110 -0.82 -6.07 -12.48
CA THR A 110 -1.38 -6.85 -13.59
C THR A 110 -0.60 -6.65 -14.90
N TYR A 111 -0.23 -5.42 -15.23
CA TYR A 111 0.25 -5.09 -16.59
C TYR A 111 1.77 -4.87 -16.68
N TYR A 112 2.43 -4.52 -15.58
CA TYR A 112 3.86 -4.17 -15.61
C TYR A 112 4.73 -5.15 -14.81
N ILE A 113 4.31 -5.57 -13.62
CA ILE A 113 5.12 -6.41 -12.73
C ILE A 113 5.55 -7.73 -13.37
N PRO A 114 4.70 -8.50 -14.07
CA PRO A 114 5.12 -9.80 -14.61
C PRO A 114 6.33 -9.68 -15.56
N ARG A 115 6.33 -8.67 -16.43
CA ARG A 115 7.43 -8.41 -17.34
C ARG A 115 8.68 -7.94 -16.61
N LEU A 116 8.54 -6.98 -15.69
CA LEU A 116 9.66 -6.45 -14.92
C LEU A 116 10.34 -7.53 -14.08
N ILE A 117 9.56 -8.38 -13.42
CA ILE A 117 10.10 -9.47 -12.62
C ILE A 117 10.80 -10.50 -13.51
N ARG A 118 10.27 -10.82 -14.69
CA ARG A 118 10.92 -11.73 -15.63
C ARG A 118 12.28 -11.19 -16.06
N GLU A 119 12.36 -9.93 -16.49
CA GLU A 119 13.60 -9.28 -16.90
C GLU A 119 14.60 -9.18 -15.73
N PHE A 120 14.11 -8.95 -14.50
CA PHE A 120 14.94 -8.92 -13.30
C PHE A 120 15.52 -10.30 -12.98
N GLN A 121 14.70 -11.35 -12.98
CA GLN A 121 15.14 -12.72 -12.69
C GLN A 121 16.10 -13.28 -13.74
N ASP A 122 15.93 -12.90 -15.02
CA ASP A 122 16.87 -13.26 -16.08
C ASP A 122 18.27 -12.63 -15.84
N ARG A 123 18.31 -11.43 -15.25
CA ARG A 123 19.56 -10.71 -14.92
C ARG A 123 20.16 -11.14 -13.57
N TYR A 124 19.30 -11.51 -12.61
CA TYR A 124 19.69 -11.85 -11.24
C TYR A 124 19.07 -13.19 -10.78
N PRO A 125 19.50 -14.33 -11.36
CA PRO A 125 18.84 -15.63 -11.12
C PRO A 125 18.96 -16.14 -9.67
N GLY A 126 19.93 -15.62 -8.89
CA GLY A 126 20.10 -15.95 -7.47
C GLY A 126 19.15 -15.24 -6.53
N ILE A 127 18.34 -14.26 -7.01
CA ILE A 127 17.42 -13.50 -6.16
C ILE A 127 16.00 -14.05 -6.30
N LYS A 128 15.43 -14.50 -5.20
CA LYS A 128 14.02 -14.91 -5.13
C LYS A 128 13.13 -13.68 -4.97
N VAL A 129 12.28 -13.41 -5.96
CA VAL A 129 11.32 -12.30 -5.88
C VAL A 129 9.97 -12.80 -5.37
N GLN A 130 9.45 -12.13 -4.36
CA GLN A 130 8.08 -12.30 -3.87
C GLN A 130 7.29 -11.06 -4.23
N VAL A 131 6.12 -11.25 -4.85
CA VAL A 131 5.26 -10.14 -5.26
C VAL A 131 3.96 -10.18 -4.49
N LYS A 132 3.53 -9.01 -4.00
CA LYS A 132 2.25 -8.79 -3.35
C LYS A 132 1.48 -7.70 -4.10
N ILE A 133 0.25 -8.00 -4.51
CA ILE A 133 -0.59 -7.06 -5.24
C ILE A 133 -1.79 -6.71 -4.37
N ASN A 134 -2.00 -5.41 -4.16
CA ASN A 134 -3.13 -4.91 -3.37
C ASN A 134 -3.47 -3.46 -3.76
N THR A 135 -4.39 -2.80 -3.04
CA THR A 135 -4.61 -1.36 -3.20
C THR A 135 -3.37 -0.56 -2.79
N THR A 136 -3.19 0.65 -3.33
CA THR A 136 -2.05 1.52 -3.01
C THR A 136 -1.92 1.73 -1.49
N ALA A 137 -3.01 2.00 -0.79
CA ALA A 137 -3.01 2.20 0.66
C ALA A 137 -2.52 0.98 1.46
N VAL A 138 -2.91 -0.24 1.04
CA VAL A 138 -2.43 -1.47 1.70
C VAL A 138 -0.96 -1.72 1.42
N VAL A 139 -0.51 -1.49 0.18
CA VAL A 139 0.90 -1.63 -0.21
C VAL A 139 1.76 -0.62 0.54
N GLU A 140 1.32 0.62 0.66
CA GLU A 140 1.99 1.67 1.44
C GLU A 140 2.14 1.26 2.91
N LYS A 141 1.07 0.79 3.53
CA LYS A 141 1.11 0.28 4.91
C LYS A 141 2.09 -0.89 5.06
N GLU A 142 2.09 -1.85 4.13
CA GLU A 142 3.00 -2.99 4.20
C GLU A 142 4.47 -2.60 3.99
N LEU A 143 4.73 -1.55 3.21
CA LEU A 143 6.07 -0.97 3.06
C LEU A 143 6.53 -0.33 4.38
N LEU A 144 5.68 0.49 5.01
CA LEU A 144 5.94 1.08 6.33
C LEU A 144 6.12 0.03 7.43
N ASP A 145 5.37 -1.07 7.38
CA ASP A 145 5.51 -2.20 8.30
C ASP A 145 6.81 -3.03 8.05
N GLY A 146 7.66 -2.67 7.07
CA GLY A 146 8.85 -3.43 6.70
C GLY A 146 8.56 -4.82 6.12
N LYS A 147 7.34 -5.06 5.65
CA LYS A 147 6.93 -6.32 5.00
C LYS A 147 7.30 -6.38 3.52
N LEU A 148 7.60 -5.22 2.93
CA LEU A 148 8.04 -5.04 1.55
C LEU A 148 9.36 -4.28 1.53
N ASP A 149 10.19 -4.52 0.52
CA ASP A 149 11.47 -3.83 0.32
C ASP A 149 11.29 -2.64 -0.62
N LEU A 150 10.41 -2.77 -1.61
CA LEU A 150 10.02 -1.71 -2.51
C LEU A 150 8.59 -1.94 -3.03
N ALA A 151 8.01 -0.89 -3.59
CA ALA A 151 6.69 -0.98 -4.20
C ALA A 151 6.61 -0.16 -5.49
N LEU A 152 5.80 -0.63 -6.45
CA LEU A 152 5.40 0.11 -7.63
C LEU A 152 3.89 0.35 -7.58
N VAL A 153 3.50 1.61 -7.47
CA VAL A 153 2.10 1.98 -7.32
C VAL A 153 1.71 3.10 -8.28
N GLY A 154 0.45 3.15 -8.62
CA GLY A 154 -0.15 4.31 -9.29
C GLY A 154 -0.91 5.15 -8.26
N GLY A 155 -0.95 6.47 -8.49
CA GLY A 155 -1.59 7.42 -7.59
C GLY A 155 -0.60 8.13 -6.65
N THR A 156 -1.13 8.73 -5.61
CA THR A 156 -0.37 9.55 -4.65
C THR A 156 -0.03 8.73 -3.41
N ILE A 157 1.22 8.83 -2.95
CA ILE A 157 1.66 8.30 -1.64
C ILE A 157 1.31 9.33 -0.57
N GLN A 158 0.73 8.87 0.53
CA GLN A 158 0.28 9.74 1.62
C GLN A 158 1.33 9.90 2.73
N SER A 159 2.20 8.91 2.91
CA SER A 159 3.19 8.91 3.97
C SER A 159 4.44 9.73 3.62
N GLU A 160 4.84 10.61 4.52
CA GLU A 160 6.10 11.36 4.44
C GLU A 160 7.34 10.49 4.71
N HIS A 161 7.15 9.26 5.22
CA HIS A 161 8.23 8.32 5.53
C HIS A 161 8.60 7.42 4.35
N ILE A 162 7.93 7.56 3.21
CA ILE A 162 8.22 6.82 1.98
C ILE A 162 8.86 7.75 0.96
N ILE A 163 10.02 7.38 0.47
CA ILE A 163 10.64 8.05 -0.67
C ILE A 163 9.98 7.53 -1.94
N ALA A 164 9.25 8.41 -2.63
CA ALA A 164 8.58 8.08 -3.87
C ALA A 164 9.28 8.77 -5.05
N GLU A 165 9.63 7.98 -6.06
CA GLU A 165 10.24 8.47 -7.30
C GLU A 165 9.34 8.15 -8.49
N PRO A 166 9.07 9.10 -9.40
CA PRO A 166 8.29 8.84 -10.60
C PRO A 166 9.07 7.94 -11.55
N LEU A 167 8.52 6.77 -11.87
CA LEU A 167 9.16 5.79 -12.75
C LEU A 167 8.73 5.98 -14.22
N PHE A 168 7.43 6.19 -14.46
CA PHE A 168 6.86 6.51 -15.78
C PHE A 168 5.50 7.18 -15.61
N TYR A 169 5.02 7.77 -16.70
CA TYR A 169 3.68 8.36 -16.77
C TYR A 169 2.73 7.42 -17.50
N GLU A 170 1.58 7.16 -16.92
CA GLU A 170 0.53 6.34 -17.50
C GLU A 170 -0.56 7.24 -18.10
N LYS A 171 -0.90 6.98 -19.36
CA LYS A 171 -1.98 7.68 -20.03
C LYS A 171 -3.29 6.96 -19.79
N TYR A 172 -4.28 7.69 -19.34
CA TYR A 172 -5.65 7.22 -19.21
C TYR A 172 -6.47 7.61 -20.44
N THR A 173 -7.41 6.76 -20.80
CA THR A 173 -8.37 7.00 -21.88
C THR A 173 -9.79 6.66 -21.41
N ALA A 174 -10.77 7.40 -21.92
CA ALA A 174 -12.17 7.06 -21.75
C ALA A 174 -12.52 5.87 -22.65
N ILE A 175 -13.38 4.99 -22.16
CA ILE A 175 -13.88 3.84 -22.92
C ILE A 175 -15.40 3.75 -22.84
N CYS A 176 -15.99 3.26 -23.93
CA CYS A 176 -17.41 2.96 -24.07
C CYS A 176 -17.63 1.69 -24.91
N ALA A 177 -18.87 1.23 -25.01
CA ALA A 177 -19.24 0.16 -25.95
C ALA A 177 -19.00 0.62 -27.39
N PRO A 178 -18.75 -0.29 -28.36
CA PRO A 178 -18.49 0.07 -29.74
C PRO A 178 -19.67 0.80 -30.41
N GLU A 179 -20.91 0.51 -29.99
CA GLU A 179 -22.15 1.11 -30.50
C GLU A 179 -22.53 2.40 -29.79
N HIS A 180 -21.75 2.82 -28.81
CA HIS A 180 -22.03 4.03 -28.01
C HIS A 180 -21.89 5.29 -28.89
N PRO A 181 -22.74 6.32 -28.72
CA PRO A 181 -22.66 7.56 -29.52
C PRO A 181 -21.31 8.29 -29.46
N MET A 182 -20.53 8.06 -28.39
CA MET A 182 -19.19 8.66 -28.18
C MET A 182 -18.06 7.82 -28.79
N ALA A 183 -18.34 6.63 -29.32
CA ALA A 183 -17.31 5.72 -29.81
C ALA A 183 -16.45 6.36 -30.90
N GLY A 184 -15.12 6.30 -30.74
CA GLY A 184 -14.14 6.84 -31.68
C GLY A 184 -14.14 8.38 -31.79
N LYS A 185 -14.73 9.10 -30.84
CA LYS A 185 -14.81 10.57 -30.84
C LYS A 185 -14.05 11.19 -29.67
N THR A 186 -13.55 12.37 -29.88
CA THR A 186 -13.11 13.25 -28.78
C THR A 186 -14.34 13.97 -28.24
N VAL A 187 -14.62 13.79 -26.96
CA VAL A 187 -15.78 14.38 -26.27
C VAL A 187 -15.30 15.34 -25.17
N LEU A 188 -16.15 16.31 -24.84
CA LEU A 188 -15.90 17.20 -23.72
C LEU A 188 -16.13 16.44 -22.39
N LEU A 189 -15.41 16.85 -21.34
CA LEU A 189 -15.54 16.26 -20.02
C LEU A 189 -16.98 16.35 -19.50
N GLU A 190 -17.65 17.49 -19.73
CA GLU A 190 -19.04 17.73 -19.34
C GLU A 190 -20.02 16.78 -20.03
N GLU A 191 -19.71 16.33 -21.25
CA GLU A 191 -20.53 15.35 -21.99
C GLU A 191 -20.28 13.96 -21.43
N PHE A 192 -19.02 13.58 -21.21
CA PHE A 192 -18.64 12.32 -20.58
C PHE A 192 -19.27 12.15 -19.19
N MET A 193 -19.32 13.23 -18.41
CA MET A 193 -19.89 13.22 -17.05
C MET A 193 -21.41 13.09 -17.00
N LYS A 194 -22.14 13.18 -18.13
CA LYS A 194 -23.58 12.95 -18.21
C LYS A 194 -23.93 11.46 -18.38
N GLU A 195 -22.96 10.65 -18.78
CA GLU A 195 -23.16 9.20 -18.95
C GLU A 195 -23.13 8.46 -17.60
N PRO A 196 -23.71 7.27 -17.53
CA PRO A 196 -23.56 6.40 -16.37
C PRO A 196 -22.09 6.06 -16.13
N LEU A 197 -21.51 6.60 -15.06
CA LEU A 197 -20.09 6.45 -14.73
C LEU A 197 -19.85 5.14 -13.98
N LEU A 198 -18.92 4.31 -14.46
CA LEU A 198 -18.52 3.06 -13.84
C LEU A 198 -17.07 3.21 -13.36
N PHE A 199 -16.85 3.22 -12.04
CA PHE A 199 -15.52 3.53 -11.52
C PHE A 199 -15.02 2.52 -10.49
N ARG A 200 -13.71 2.52 -10.34
CA ARG A 200 -13.05 1.86 -9.22
C ARG A 200 -13.45 2.54 -7.91
N GLU A 201 -13.26 1.82 -6.82
CA GLU A 201 -13.40 2.33 -5.46
C GLU A 201 -12.57 3.60 -5.24
N LYS A 202 -13.04 4.47 -4.34
CA LYS A 202 -12.42 5.79 -4.07
C LYS A 202 -10.95 5.73 -3.65
N SER A 203 -10.52 4.62 -3.07
CA SER A 203 -9.13 4.37 -2.67
C SER A 203 -8.22 3.90 -3.82
N SER A 204 -8.73 3.79 -5.04
CA SER A 204 -7.93 3.41 -6.20
C SER A 204 -7.21 4.63 -6.78
N GLY A 205 -5.95 4.46 -7.19
CA GLY A 205 -5.19 5.52 -7.85
C GLY A 205 -5.86 6.06 -9.12
N ALA A 206 -6.59 5.21 -9.88
CA ALA A 206 -7.33 5.64 -11.05
C ALA A 206 -8.46 6.60 -10.71
N TYR A 207 -9.23 6.32 -9.64
CA TYR A 207 -10.28 7.21 -9.18
C TYR A 207 -9.69 8.54 -8.68
N GLU A 208 -8.64 8.50 -7.87
CA GLU A 208 -8.01 9.71 -7.32
C GLU A 208 -7.49 10.64 -8.41
N VAL A 209 -6.80 10.10 -9.42
CA VAL A 209 -6.27 10.87 -10.56
C VAL A 209 -7.42 11.53 -11.33
N PHE A 210 -8.49 10.78 -11.63
CA PHE A 210 -9.64 11.33 -12.34
C PHE A 210 -10.40 12.36 -11.52
N GLN A 211 -10.67 12.07 -10.25
CA GLN A 211 -11.33 12.99 -9.34
C GLN A 211 -10.56 14.30 -9.20
N SER A 212 -9.22 14.23 -9.12
CA SER A 212 -8.36 15.42 -9.06
C SER A 212 -8.47 16.27 -10.33
N ALA A 213 -8.53 15.64 -11.51
CA ALA A 213 -8.72 16.35 -12.77
C ALA A 213 -10.12 16.99 -12.87
N VAL A 214 -11.16 16.27 -12.45
CA VAL A 214 -12.54 16.76 -12.46
C VAL A 214 -12.77 17.90 -11.47
N ASN A 215 -12.16 17.83 -10.28
CA ASN A 215 -12.29 18.89 -9.25
C ASN A 215 -11.86 20.27 -9.76
N GLN A 216 -10.92 20.33 -10.70
CA GLN A 216 -10.48 21.59 -11.30
C GLN A 216 -11.57 22.27 -12.16
N THR A 217 -12.58 21.52 -12.57
CA THR A 217 -13.71 22.01 -13.37
C THR A 217 -14.96 22.32 -12.55
N GLY A 218 -14.94 22.07 -11.23
CA GLY A 218 -16.09 22.24 -10.35
C GLY A 218 -17.14 21.12 -10.47
N LEU A 219 -16.86 20.07 -11.26
CA LEU A 219 -17.71 18.88 -11.38
C LEU A 219 -17.43 17.88 -10.25
N THR A 220 -18.36 16.97 -10.01
CA THR A 220 -18.21 15.90 -9.01
C THR A 220 -18.46 14.56 -9.66
N VAL A 221 -17.57 13.60 -9.43
CA VAL A 221 -17.71 12.22 -9.89
C VAL A 221 -18.71 11.48 -9.01
N THR A 222 -19.82 11.03 -9.59
CA THR A 222 -20.83 10.20 -8.91
C THR A 222 -21.02 8.90 -9.68
N PRO A 223 -20.28 7.84 -9.37
CA PRO A 223 -20.40 6.56 -10.05
C PRO A 223 -21.77 5.91 -9.79
N VAL A 224 -22.34 5.32 -10.83
CA VAL A 224 -23.50 4.42 -10.71
C VAL A 224 -23.08 2.99 -10.37
N TRP A 225 -21.84 2.62 -10.73
CA TRP A 225 -21.19 1.37 -10.32
C TRP A 225 -19.86 1.70 -9.64
N GLU A 226 -19.59 1.02 -8.53
CA GLU A 226 -18.30 1.00 -7.86
C GLU A 226 -17.82 -0.46 -7.76
N SER A 227 -16.57 -0.72 -8.15
CA SER A 227 -15.98 -2.06 -8.11
C SER A 227 -14.50 -2.02 -7.77
N THR A 228 -14.02 -3.01 -7.04
CA THR A 228 -12.58 -3.26 -6.82
C THR A 228 -11.92 -3.98 -8.02
N SER A 229 -12.72 -4.41 -9.01
CA SER A 229 -12.26 -5.11 -10.20
C SER A 229 -12.39 -4.25 -11.45
N GLN A 230 -11.28 -3.89 -12.06
CA GLN A 230 -11.27 -3.17 -13.34
C GLN A 230 -11.89 -4.02 -14.48
N THR A 231 -11.63 -5.32 -14.48
CA THR A 231 -12.19 -6.24 -15.46
C THR A 231 -13.71 -6.25 -15.42
N THR A 232 -14.32 -6.24 -14.23
CA THR A 232 -15.77 -6.15 -14.06
C THR A 232 -16.34 -4.88 -14.68
N LEU A 233 -15.66 -3.75 -14.48
CA LEU A 233 -16.10 -2.47 -15.06
C LEU A 233 -15.97 -2.47 -16.58
N MET A 234 -14.88 -3.04 -17.13
CA MET A 234 -14.70 -3.16 -18.59
C MET A 234 -15.76 -4.07 -19.23
N GLU A 235 -16.12 -5.17 -18.58
CA GLU A 235 -17.24 -6.01 -19.04
C GLU A 235 -18.57 -5.26 -19.00
N ALA A 236 -18.84 -4.51 -17.93
CA ALA A 236 -20.05 -3.68 -17.87
C ALA A 236 -20.10 -2.62 -18.98
N VAL A 237 -18.97 -1.99 -19.29
CA VAL A 237 -18.85 -1.07 -20.45
C VAL A 237 -19.11 -1.79 -21.75
N HIS A 238 -18.55 -2.99 -21.95
CA HIS A 238 -18.78 -3.81 -23.15
C HIS A 238 -20.28 -4.08 -23.39
N TYR A 239 -21.04 -4.32 -22.32
CA TYR A 239 -22.50 -4.50 -22.40
C TYR A 239 -23.29 -3.18 -22.44
N GLY A 240 -22.64 -2.03 -22.63
CA GLY A 240 -23.30 -0.72 -22.79
C GLY A 240 -23.92 -0.18 -21.50
N LEU A 241 -23.49 -0.61 -20.33
CA LEU A 241 -24.05 -0.18 -19.04
C LEU A 241 -23.51 1.19 -18.58
N GLY A 242 -22.53 1.75 -19.30
CA GLY A 242 -21.96 3.06 -19.01
C GLY A 242 -20.56 3.24 -19.59
N VAL A 243 -19.86 4.22 -19.06
CA VAL A 243 -18.52 4.60 -19.49
C VAL A 243 -17.54 4.63 -18.32
N THR A 244 -16.26 4.48 -18.58
CA THR A 244 -15.21 4.58 -17.57
C THR A 244 -13.92 5.12 -18.17
N ILE A 245 -12.94 5.38 -17.31
CA ILE A 245 -11.56 5.64 -17.75
C ILE A 245 -10.64 4.50 -17.30
N VAL A 246 -9.68 4.17 -18.12
CA VAL A 246 -8.71 3.11 -17.88
C VAL A 246 -7.33 3.51 -18.41
N PRO A 247 -6.26 2.93 -17.88
CA PRO A 247 -4.95 3.02 -18.53
C PRO A 247 -5.01 2.49 -19.97
N GLU A 248 -4.46 3.24 -20.91
CA GLU A 248 -4.50 2.91 -22.35
C GLU A 248 -3.91 1.51 -22.64
N GLN A 249 -2.92 1.09 -21.86
CA GLN A 249 -2.32 -0.23 -22.03
C GLN A 249 -3.30 -1.38 -21.81
N MET A 250 -4.32 -1.18 -20.96
CA MET A 250 -5.28 -2.20 -20.57
C MET A 250 -6.25 -2.61 -21.67
N ILE A 251 -6.51 -1.71 -22.64
CA ILE A 251 -7.58 -1.89 -23.61
C ILE A 251 -7.10 -2.21 -25.01
N LYS A 252 -5.78 -2.27 -25.24
CA LYS A 252 -5.23 -2.51 -26.57
C LYS A 252 -5.78 -3.76 -27.26
N ARG A 253 -6.03 -4.80 -26.48
CA ARG A 253 -6.59 -6.04 -26.98
C ARG A 253 -8.08 -5.89 -27.25
N GLU A 254 -8.84 -5.40 -26.30
CA GLU A 254 -10.29 -5.22 -26.36
C GLU A 254 -10.72 -4.29 -27.51
N VAL A 255 -9.97 -3.22 -27.74
CA VAL A 255 -10.19 -2.30 -28.88
C VAL A 255 -9.87 -3.01 -30.20
N ARG A 256 -8.77 -3.77 -30.28
CA ARG A 256 -8.43 -4.54 -31.48
C ARG A 256 -9.45 -5.61 -31.83
N GLU A 257 -10.03 -6.26 -30.81
CA GLU A 257 -11.07 -7.27 -30.95
C GLU A 257 -12.48 -6.67 -31.14
N GLY A 258 -12.60 -5.34 -31.13
CA GLY A 258 -13.89 -4.64 -31.29
C GLY A 258 -14.84 -4.78 -30.13
N ARG A 259 -14.35 -5.14 -28.95
CA ARG A 259 -15.16 -5.26 -27.74
C ARG A 259 -15.40 -3.94 -27.02
N LEU A 260 -14.47 -3.00 -27.14
CA LEU A 260 -14.53 -1.67 -26.56
C LEU A 260 -14.11 -0.63 -27.59
N SER A 261 -14.56 0.60 -27.41
CA SER A 261 -14.11 1.78 -28.13
C SER A 261 -13.51 2.81 -27.18
N GLN A 262 -12.56 3.58 -27.66
CA GLN A 262 -11.96 4.71 -26.97
C GLN A 262 -12.25 6.01 -27.70
#